data_eaa1d0a3c88f98447b5e2264b3f22679
#
_entry.id   eaa1d0a3c88f98447b5e2264b3f22679
#
_cell.length_a   1.000
_cell.length_b   1.000
_cell.length_c   1.000
_cell.angle_alpha   90.00
_cell.angle_beta   90.00
_cell.angle_gamma   90.00
#
_symmetry.space_group_name_H-M   'P 1'
#
loop_
_entity.id
_entity.type
_entity.pdbx_description
1 polymer ?
#
loop_
_entity_poly.entity_id
_entity_poly.type
_entity_poly.pdbx_seq_one_letter_code
_entity_poly.pdbx_strand_id
1 'polypeptide(L)'
;LATSAAVAGCTSSSGIEQQWGDGKGYISANQLVTEIAPEDRGDPIEFDSELSDGTKITATDYQGKVAVLNFWFAGCVPCRMEATDLQAVSEEVADDAAFLGVNVKDQPDTANAFTRRFTVTYPTAIDAKTGSIQLAFAGKTAPNATPATFVLDPEGRVSARVLGSVDPSILRALVKTAAATPEPSHGG
;
A
#
# COMPACT_ATOMS: atom_id res chain seq x y z
N LEU A 1 46.33 3.65 53.35
CA LEU A 1 45.88 4.47 52.20
C LEU A 1 45.45 3.54 51.08
N ALA A 2 44.17 3.27 50.92
CA ALA A 2 43.59 2.44 49.86
C ALA A 2 42.80 3.39 48.93
N THR A 3 43.25 3.48 47.71
CA THR A 3 42.63 4.27 46.64
C THR A 3 41.72 3.36 45.82
N SER A 4 40.41 3.51 45.98
CA SER A 4 39.39 2.86 45.14
C SER A 4 39.22 3.63 43.84
N ALA A 5 39.54 2.98 42.70
CA ALA A 5 39.23 3.49 41.37
C ALA A 5 37.81 3.04 40.97
N ALA A 6 36.93 4.01 40.78
CA ALA A 6 35.59 3.79 40.23
C ALA A 6 35.70 3.71 38.69
N VAL A 7 35.34 2.58 38.12
CA VAL A 7 35.19 2.42 36.66
C VAL A 7 33.79 2.87 36.27
N ALA A 8 33.67 4.02 35.63
CA ALA A 8 32.46 4.47 34.99
C ALA A 8 32.29 3.74 33.65
N GLY A 9 31.39 2.75 33.61
CA GLY A 9 30.96 2.09 32.38
C GLY A 9 30.01 3.00 31.60
N CYS A 10 30.46 3.57 30.49
CA CYS A 10 29.58 4.18 29.50
C CYS A 10 28.90 3.07 28.69
N THR A 11 27.65 2.76 29.02
CA THR A 11 26.78 2.01 28.11
C THR A 11 26.24 2.95 27.05
N SER A 12 26.97 3.06 25.94
CA SER A 12 26.45 3.68 24.71
C SER A 12 25.47 2.71 24.06
N SER A 13 24.20 2.78 24.41
CA SER A 13 23.15 2.21 23.57
C SER A 13 22.99 3.15 22.36
N SER A 14 23.77 2.89 21.30
CA SER A 14 23.48 3.46 19.99
C SER A 14 22.18 2.86 19.46
N GLY A 15 21.05 3.42 19.88
CA GLY A 15 19.80 3.23 19.21
C GLY A 15 19.96 3.75 17.78
N ILE A 16 19.76 2.85 16.82
CA ILE A 16 19.53 3.24 15.43
C ILE A 16 18.17 3.90 15.42
N GLU A 17 18.14 5.21 15.68
CA GLU A 17 16.98 6.04 15.38
C GLU A 17 16.85 6.06 13.87
N GLN A 18 16.00 5.20 13.37
CA GLN A 18 15.55 5.21 12.00
C GLN A 18 14.67 6.45 11.83
N GLN A 19 15.27 7.52 11.34
CA GLN A 19 14.61 8.78 11.02
C GLN A 19 13.77 8.60 9.76
N TRP A 20 12.59 8.02 9.96
CA TRP A 20 11.48 8.08 9.00
C TRP A 20 10.49 9.05 9.63
N GLY A 21 10.06 10.06 8.86
CA GLY A 21 9.23 11.15 9.34
C GLY A 21 8.12 10.76 10.31
N ASP A 22 7.71 11.66 11.18
CA ASP A 22 6.84 11.50 12.36
C ASP A 22 5.43 10.91 12.12
N GLY A 23 5.25 10.11 11.04
CA GLY A 23 4.05 9.31 10.81
C GLY A 23 4.01 8.13 11.78
N LYS A 24 2.98 8.05 12.58
CA LYS A 24 2.71 6.94 13.52
C LYS A 24 2.58 5.62 12.74
N GLY A 25 3.71 4.97 12.43
CA GLY A 25 3.72 3.64 11.84
C GLY A 25 3.32 2.59 12.86
N TYR A 26 2.20 1.92 12.67
CA TYR A 26 1.84 0.73 13.42
C TYR A 26 2.55 -0.48 12.79
N ILE A 27 3.47 -1.12 13.52
CA ILE A 27 4.15 -2.33 13.09
C ILE A 27 3.42 -3.52 13.70
N SER A 28 2.65 -4.24 12.91
CA SER A 28 2.17 -5.58 13.23
C SER A 28 3.30 -6.59 12.94
N ALA A 29 3.38 -7.68 13.70
CA ALA A 29 4.48 -8.66 13.63
C ALA A 29 4.74 -9.27 12.23
N ASN A 30 3.79 -9.14 11.29
CA ASN A 30 3.89 -9.66 9.92
C ASN A 30 3.59 -8.61 8.84
N GLN A 31 3.34 -7.35 9.19
CA GLN A 31 2.94 -6.30 8.25
C GLN A 31 3.58 -4.97 8.64
N LEU A 32 4.19 -4.30 7.66
CA LEU A 32 4.63 -2.92 7.80
C LEU A 32 3.51 -2.02 7.28
N VAL A 33 2.68 -1.50 8.18
CA VAL A 33 1.64 -0.51 7.88
C VAL A 33 2.20 0.88 8.14
N THR A 34 2.06 1.76 7.16
CA THR A 34 2.38 3.19 7.30
C THR A 34 1.16 3.99 6.89
N GLU A 35 0.63 4.81 7.76
CA GLU A 35 -0.38 5.82 7.44
C GLU A 35 0.29 7.19 7.32
N ILE A 36 -0.19 8.02 6.39
CA ILE A 36 0.33 9.36 6.13
C ILE A 36 -0.77 10.36 6.46
N ALA A 37 -0.49 11.25 7.40
CA ALA A 37 -1.42 12.30 7.77
C ALA A 37 -1.76 13.19 6.54
N PRO A 38 -2.99 13.72 6.41
CA PRO A 38 -3.42 14.45 5.22
C PRO A 38 -2.50 15.59 4.80
N GLU A 39 -1.90 16.30 5.77
CA GLU A 39 -0.95 17.38 5.56
C GLU A 39 0.42 16.94 5.06
N ASP A 40 0.79 15.66 5.29
CA ASP A 40 2.08 15.07 4.91
C ASP A 40 1.98 14.24 3.62
N ARG A 41 0.78 14.06 3.03
CA ARG A 41 0.59 13.35 1.77
C ARG A 41 1.24 14.12 0.64
N GLY A 42 2.05 13.43 -0.16
CA GLY A 42 2.69 14.03 -1.33
C GLY A 42 1.71 14.34 -2.47
N ASP A 43 2.25 14.63 -3.65
CA ASP A 43 1.45 14.85 -4.85
C ASP A 43 0.61 13.63 -5.24
N PRO A 44 -0.51 13.81 -5.97
CA PRO A 44 -1.27 12.72 -6.57
C PRO A 44 -0.38 11.78 -7.38
N ILE A 45 -0.72 10.50 -7.36
CA ILE A 45 -0.03 9.51 -8.18
C ILE A 45 -0.52 9.63 -9.63
N GLU A 46 0.41 9.71 -10.56
CA GLU A 46 0.14 9.79 -11.99
C GLU A 46 0.66 8.54 -12.70
N PHE A 47 -0.20 7.87 -13.48
CA PHE A 47 0.19 6.76 -14.34
C PHE A 47 -0.76 6.58 -15.53
N ASP A 48 -0.23 6.01 -16.62
CA ASP A 48 -0.98 5.43 -17.73
C ASP A 48 -0.66 3.94 -17.77
N SER A 49 -1.67 3.08 -17.95
CA SER A 49 -1.49 1.64 -18.01
C SER A 49 -2.57 0.94 -18.84
N GLU A 50 -2.51 -0.38 -18.87
CA GLU A 50 -3.43 -1.24 -19.62
C GLU A 50 -3.94 -2.37 -18.71
N LEU A 51 -5.25 -2.60 -18.72
CA LEU A 51 -5.85 -3.74 -18.04
C LEU A 51 -5.54 -5.05 -18.77
N SER A 52 -5.82 -6.17 -18.12
CA SER A 52 -5.57 -7.51 -18.68
C SER A 52 -6.42 -7.84 -19.92
N ASP A 53 -7.45 -7.05 -20.22
CA ASP A 53 -8.30 -7.14 -21.42
C ASP A 53 -7.89 -6.13 -22.51
N GLY A 54 -6.84 -5.34 -22.29
CA GLY A 54 -6.35 -4.31 -23.20
C GLY A 54 -6.99 -2.94 -23.05
N THR A 55 -7.92 -2.77 -22.11
CA THR A 55 -8.52 -1.45 -21.81
C THR A 55 -7.49 -0.52 -21.22
N LYS A 56 -7.37 0.68 -21.77
CA LYS A 56 -6.47 1.72 -21.24
C LYS A 56 -7.07 2.36 -19.99
N ILE A 57 -6.23 2.57 -19.00
CA ILE A 57 -6.57 3.24 -17.75
C ILE A 57 -5.52 4.28 -17.40
N THR A 58 -5.94 5.26 -16.63
CA THR A 58 -5.08 6.31 -16.06
C THR A 58 -5.33 6.46 -14.57
N ALA A 59 -4.46 7.14 -13.87
CA ALA A 59 -4.66 7.46 -12.45
C ALA A 59 -5.96 8.24 -12.20
N THR A 60 -6.38 9.09 -13.16
CA THR A 60 -7.59 9.91 -13.04
C THR A 60 -8.89 9.09 -13.03
N ASP A 61 -8.89 7.86 -13.57
CA ASP A 61 -10.05 6.97 -13.53
C ASP A 61 -10.39 6.51 -12.09
N TYR A 62 -9.47 6.71 -11.16
CA TYR A 62 -9.58 6.35 -9.74
C TYR A 62 -9.74 7.56 -8.81
N GLN A 63 -9.75 8.79 -9.34
CA GLN A 63 -9.97 10.01 -8.55
C GLN A 63 -11.43 10.20 -8.17
N GLY A 64 -11.68 10.92 -7.06
CA GLY A 64 -13.02 11.17 -6.53
C GLY A 64 -13.54 10.09 -5.58
N LYS A 65 -12.86 8.94 -5.48
CA LYS A 65 -13.07 7.89 -4.47
C LYS A 65 -11.72 7.49 -3.87
N VAL A 66 -11.77 6.81 -2.75
CA VAL A 66 -10.57 6.10 -2.27
C VAL A 66 -10.16 5.07 -3.30
N ALA A 67 -8.87 4.95 -3.60
CA ALA A 67 -8.35 3.90 -4.46
C ALA A 67 -7.45 2.95 -3.69
N VAL A 68 -7.66 1.64 -3.88
CA VAL A 68 -6.83 0.58 -3.31
C VAL A 68 -6.07 -0.12 -4.43
N LEU A 69 -4.75 0.02 -4.44
CA LEU A 69 -3.88 -0.63 -5.43
C LEU A 69 -3.10 -1.75 -4.75
N ASN A 70 -3.33 -2.99 -5.18
CA ASN A 70 -2.61 -4.16 -4.68
C ASN A 70 -1.60 -4.66 -5.72
N PHE A 71 -0.32 -4.65 -5.38
CA PHE A 71 0.79 -5.11 -6.22
C PHE A 71 1.04 -6.60 -5.99
N TRP A 72 0.94 -7.41 -7.05
CA TRP A 72 0.96 -8.86 -6.96
C TRP A 72 1.50 -9.57 -8.20
N PHE A 73 1.74 -10.88 -8.12
CA PHE A 73 1.92 -11.78 -9.26
C PHE A 73 1.45 -13.20 -8.91
N ALA A 74 1.14 -14.04 -9.91
CA ALA A 74 0.49 -15.34 -9.73
C ALA A 74 1.31 -16.36 -8.93
N GLY A 75 2.65 -16.30 -9.03
CA GLY A 75 3.57 -17.18 -8.28
C GLY A 75 3.86 -16.73 -6.85
N CYS A 76 3.37 -15.57 -6.42
CA CYS A 76 3.57 -15.03 -5.08
C CYS A 76 2.69 -15.76 -4.07
N VAL A 77 3.29 -16.51 -3.15
CA VAL A 77 2.54 -17.32 -2.17
C VAL A 77 1.65 -16.44 -1.27
N PRO A 78 2.16 -15.38 -0.61
CA PRO A 78 1.31 -14.55 0.23
C PRO A 78 0.22 -13.80 -0.57
N CYS A 79 0.47 -13.41 -1.84
CA CYS A 79 -0.56 -12.82 -2.69
C CYS A 79 -1.74 -13.78 -2.94
N ARG A 80 -1.46 -15.08 -3.07
CA ARG A 80 -2.47 -16.13 -3.21
C ARG A 80 -3.30 -16.33 -1.95
N MET A 81 -2.69 -16.10 -0.79
CA MET A 81 -3.35 -16.25 0.52
C MET A 81 -4.34 -15.10 0.77
N GLU A 82 -4.00 -13.87 0.38
CA GLU A 82 -4.84 -12.69 0.61
C GLU A 82 -5.91 -12.44 -0.47
N ALA A 83 -5.79 -13.08 -1.65
CA ALA A 83 -6.61 -12.73 -2.83
C ALA A 83 -8.13 -12.77 -2.56
N THR A 84 -8.61 -13.80 -1.85
CA THR A 84 -10.04 -13.95 -1.53
C THR A 84 -10.50 -12.92 -0.50
N ASP A 85 -9.65 -12.59 0.45
CA ASP A 85 -9.94 -11.59 1.47
C ASP A 85 -9.99 -10.18 0.86
N LEU A 86 -9.06 -9.86 -0.04
CA LEU A 86 -9.07 -8.61 -0.81
C LEU A 86 -10.35 -8.48 -1.66
N GLN A 87 -10.78 -9.57 -2.31
CA GLN A 87 -12.04 -9.58 -3.05
C GLN A 87 -13.23 -9.29 -2.14
N ALA A 88 -13.32 -9.96 -0.99
CA ALA A 88 -14.39 -9.74 -0.03
C ALA A 88 -14.44 -8.28 0.46
N VAL A 89 -13.28 -7.70 0.80
CA VAL A 89 -13.20 -6.28 1.20
C VAL A 89 -13.60 -5.37 0.05
N SER A 90 -13.17 -5.66 -1.20
CA SER A 90 -13.52 -4.83 -2.36
C SER A 90 -15.02 -4.74 -2.61
N GLU A 91 -15.76 -5.84 -2.39
CA GLU A 91 -17.22 -5.87 -2.49
C GLU A 91 -17.88 -5.10 -1.34
N GLU A 92 -17.36 -5.26 -0.12
CA GLU A 92 -17.91 -4.62 1.07
C GLU A 92 -17.81 -3.09 1.03
N VAL A 93 -16.72 -2.55 0.47
CA VAL A 93 -16.45 -1.10 0.42
C VAL A 93 -16.64 -0.50 -0.97
N ALA A 94 -17.37 -1.14 -1.87
CA ALA A 94 -17.52 -0.74 -3.28
C ALA A 94 -18.12 0.67 -3.47
N ASP A 95 -18.92 1.13 -2.52
CA ASP A 95 -19.48 2.49 -2.55
C ASP A 95 -18.43 3.55 -2.21
N ASP A 96 -17.44 3.21 -1.37
CA ASP A 96 -16.45 4.13 -0.82
C ASP A 96 -15.10 4.06 -1.55
N ALA A 97 -14.74 2.89 -2.09
CA ALA A 97 -13.42 2.65 -2.67
C ALA A 97 -13.46 1.87 -3.99
N ALA A 98 -12.57 2.22 -4.91
CA ALA A 98 -12.26 1.47 -6.12
C ALA A 98 -10.98 0.65 -5.93
N PHE A 99 -10.98 -0.61 -6.42
CA PHE A 99 -9.82 -1.49 -6.34
C PHE A 99 -9.16 -1.66 -7.71
N LEU A 100 -7.82 -1.76 -7.71
CA LEU A 100 -7.00 -2.09 -8.87
C LEU A 100 -5.93 -3.10 -8.47
N GLY A 101 -5.96 -4.30 -9.06
CA GLY A 101 -4.84 -5.22 -9.02
C GLY A 101 -3.75 -4.74 -9.97
N VAL A 102 -2.51 -4.63 -9.49
CA VAL A 102 -1.35 -4.28 -10.31
C VAL A 102 -0.47 -5.51 -10.44
N ASN A 103 -0.58 -6.22 -11.58
CA ASN A 103 0.26 -7.39 -11.82
C ASN A 103 1.64 -6.95 -12.35
N VAL A 104 2.66 -7.24 -11.55
CA VAL A 104 4.03 -6.72 -11.77
C VAL A 104 4.94 -7.69 -12.53
N LYS A 105 4.46 -8.89 -12.91
CA LYS A 105 5.36 -9.92 -13.46
C LYS A 105 4.76 -10.79 -14.56
N ASP A 106 3.47 -11.08 -14.51
CA ASP A 106 2.86 -12.08 -15.39
C ASP A 106 2.36 -11.47 -16.70
N GLN A 107 2.15 -12.36 -17.69
CA GLN A 107 1.40 -12.03 -18.91
C GLN A 107 -0.11 -12.05 -18.63
N PRO A 108 -0.95 -11.40 -19.46
CA PRO A 108 -2.40 -11.30 -19.27
C PRO A 108 -3.08 -12.64 -18.98
N ASP A 109 -2.75 -13.70 -19.75
CA ASP A 109 -3.37 -15.02 -19.58
C ASP A 109 -3.12 -15.62 -18.20
N THR A 110 -1.91 -15.46 -17.67
CA THR A 110 -1.55 -15.95 -16.33
C THR A 110 -2.26 -15.15 -15.24
N ALA A 111 -2.28 -13.81 -15.38
CA ALA A 111 -3.02 -12.94 -14.47
C ALA A 111 -4.53 -13.27 -14.48
N ASN A 112 -5.13 -13.44 -15.67
CA ASN A 112 -6.54 -13.81 -15.82
C ASN A 112 -6.84 -15.21 -15.26
N ALA A 113 -5.91 -16.17 -15.37
CA ALA A 113 -6.08 -17.49 -14.74
C ALA A 113 -6.10 -17.38 -13.21
N PHE A 114 -5.27 -16.50 -12.64
CA PHE A 114 -5.27 -16.23 -11.21
C PHE A 114 -6.58 -15.57 -10.77
N THR A 115 -7.03 -14.49 -11.43
CA THR A 115 -8.27 -13.80 -11.05
C THR A 115 -9.47 -14.71 -11.10
N ARG A 116 -9.59 -15.56 -12.13
CA ARG A 116 -10.63 -16.61 -12.18
C ARG A 116 -10.51 -17.62 -11.04
N ARG A 117 -9.30 -18.06 -10.71
CA ARG A 117 -9.06 -19.06 -9.64
C ARG A 117 -9.49 -18.56 -8.27
N PHE A 118 -9.28 -17.28 -7.98
CA PHE A 118 -9.57 -16.67 -6.68
C PHE A 118 -10.84 -15.82 -6.70
N THR A 119 -11.59 -15.86 -7.81
CA THR A 119 -12.85 -15.11 -8.00
C THR A 119 -12.66 -13.60 -7.82
N VAL A 120 -11.49 -13.07 -8.20
CA VAL A 120 -11.21 -11.64 -8.17
C VAL A 120 -11.96 -10.96 -9.32
N THR A 121 -12.80 -9.98 -8.99
CA THR A 121 -13.66 -9.28 -9.96
C THR A 121 -13.23 -7.82 -10.21
N TYR A 122 -12.44 -7.22 -9.33
CA TYR A 122 -11.91 -5.88 -9.57
C TYR A 122 -10.86 -5.88 -10.69
N PRO A 123 -10.71 -4.75 -11.42
CA PRO A 123 -9.79 -4.64 -12.56
C PRO A 123 -8.35 -5.01 -12.21
N THR A 124 -7.63 -5.57 -13.19
CA THR A 124 -6.21 -5.91 -13.06
C THR A 124 -5.42 -5.25 -14.19
N ALA A 125 -4.50 -4.35 -13.83
CA ALA A 125 -3.50 -3.79 -14.74
C ALA A 125 -2.33 -4.75 -14.95
N ILE A 126 -1.80 -4.82 -16.17
CA ILE A 126 -0.61 -5.60 -16.52
C ILE A 126 0.60 -4.66 -16.60
N ASP A 127 1.24 -4.44 -15.47
CA ASP A 127 2.37 -3.53 -15.35
C ASP A 127 3.74 -4.18 -15.64
N ALA A 128 3.75 -5.51 -15.79
CA ALA A 128 4.96 -6.30 -16.05
C ALA A 128 5.75 -5.86 -17.28
N LYS A 129 5.10 -5.27 -18.28
CA LYS A 129 5.71 -4.85 -19.54
C LYS A 129 6.29 -3.45 -19.50
N THR A 130 5.58 -2.51 -18.91
CA THR A 130 5.93 -1.08 -18.90
C THR A 130 6.54 -0.63 -17.59
N GLY A 131 6.10 -1.20 -16.46
CA GLY A 131 6.48 -0.75 -15.13
C GLY A 131 5.96 0.64 -14.78
N SER A 132 4.99 1.18 -15.54
CA SER A 132 4.54 2.56 -15.39
C SER A 132 3.93 2.83 -14.02
N ILE A 133 3.10 1.91 -13.53
CA ILE A 133 2.52 2.03 -12.18
C ILE A 133 3.60 1.83 -11.12
N GLN A 134 4.47 0.82 -11.26
CA GLN A 134 5.59 0.61 -10.33
C GLN A 134 6.49 1.85 -10.26
N LEU A 135 6.75 2.51 -11.39
CA LEU A 135 7.55 3.73 -11.45
C LEU A 135 6.87 4.90 -10.73
N ALA A 136 5.55 5.06 -10.88
CA ALA A 136 4.77 6.09 -10.18
C ALA A 136 4.85 5.97 -8.66
N PHE A 137 5.02 4.74 -8.15
CA PHE A 137 5.22 4.45 -6.73
C PHE A 137 6.70 4.32 -6.33
N ALA A 138 7.64 4.61 -7.22
CA ALA A 138 9.07 4.56 -6.90
C ALA A 138 9.40 5.49 -5.72
N GLY A 139 10.20 4.99 -4.76
CA GLY A 139 10.50 5.70 -3.51
C GLY A 139 9.40 5.63 -2.44
N LYS A 140 8.21 5.16 -2.78
CA LYS A 140 7.09 4.93 -1.85
C LYS A 140 6.96 3.44 -1.46
N THR A 141 7.56 2.55 -2.23
CA THR A 141 7.67 1.10 -1.94
C THR A 141 9.12 0.70 -1.72
N ALA A 142 9.33 -0.43 -1.03
CA ALA A 142 10.57 -1.16 -1.15
C ALA A 142 10.64 -1.80 -2.55
N PRO A 143 11.79 -1.79 -3.23
CA PRO A 143 11.95 -2.48 -4.51
C PRO A 143 11.54 -3.95 -4.40
N ASN A 144 10.69 -4.41 -5.33
CA ASN A 144 10.21 -5.81 -5.40
C ASN A 144 9.37 -6.30 -4.20
N ALA A 145 8.80 -5.43 -3.38
CA ALA A 145 7.87 -5.85 -2.34
C ALA A 145 6.55 -6.31 -2.98
N THR A 146 6.24 -7.59 -2.88
CA THR A 146 4.95 -8.20 -3.23
C THR A 146 4.57 -9.25 -2.20
N PRO A 147 3.33 -9.22 -1.69
CA PRO A 147 2.35 -8.19 -1.98
C PRO A 147 2.70 -6.85 -1.34
N ALA A 148 2.20 -5.78 -1.92
CA ALA A 148 2.16 -4.46 -1.31
C ALA A 148 0.83 -3.81 -1.65
N THR A 149 0.18 -3.18 -0.68
CA THR A 149 -1.10 -2.51 -0.88
C THR A 149 -0.96 -1.03 -0.56
N PHE A 150 -1.43 -0.18 -1.46
CA PHE A 150 -1.51 1.26 -1.28
C PHE A 150 -2.97 1.67 -1.22
N VAL A 151 -3.26 2.59 -0.32
CA VAL A 151 -4.54 3.28 -0.25
C VAL A 151 -4.31 4.73 -0.62
N LEU A 152 -5.00 5.20 -1.64
CA LEU A 152 -4.98 6.60 -2.07
C LEU A 152 -6.26 7.29 -1.59
N ASP A 153 -6.12 8.55 -1.21
CA ASP A 153 -7.28 9.40 -0.94
C ASP A 153 -8.03 9.80 -2.24
N PRO A 154 -9.21 10.44 -2.14
CA PRO A 154 -9.97 10.84 -3.32
C PRO A 154 -9.22 11.81 -4.26
N GLU A 155 -8.20 12.51 -3.78
CA GLU A 155 -7.33 13.35 -4.58
C GLU A 155 -6.20 12.57 -5.28
N GLY A 156 -6.11 11.25 -5.05
CA GLY A 156 -5.09 10.38 -5.65
C GLY A 156 -3.75 10.39 -4.92
N ARG A 157 -3.67 10.93 -3.69
CA ARG A 157 -2.44 10.99 -2.89
C ARG A 157 -2.33 9.74 -2.01
N VAL A 158 -1.13 9.25 -1.77
CA VAL A 158 -0.91 8.09 -0.89
C VAL A 158 -1.30 8.43 0.54
N SER A 159 -2.35 7.79 1.04
CA SER A 159 -2.83 7.87 2.42
C SER A 159 -2.25 6.78 3.30
N ALA A 160 -2.06 5.58 2.75
CA ALA A 160 -1.47 4.48 3.49
C ALA A 160 -0.75 3.49 2.59
N ARG A 161 0.16 2.72 3.20
CA ARG A 161 0.92 1.65 2.58
C ARG A 161 1.00 0.45 3.51
N VAL A 162 0.79 -0.74 2.98
CA VAL A 162 1.02 -2.02 3.66
C VAL A 162 2.02 -2.84 2.86
N LEU A 163 3.11 -3.27 3.47
CA LEU A 163 4.08 -4.19 2.89
C LEU A 163 3.84 -5.60 3.44
N GLY A 164 3.74 -6.58 2.56
CA GLY A 164 3.27 -7.94 2.88
C GLY A 164 1.75 -8.06 2.76
N SER A 165 1.21 -9.22 3.12
CA SER A 165 -0.24 -9.47 3.08
C SER A 165 -0.99 -8.53 4.01
N VAL A 166 -2.09 -7.96 3.54
CA VAL A 166 -2.92 -7.05 4.32
C VAL A 166 -4.02 -7.81 5.05
N ASP A 167 -4.19 -7.50 6.34
CA ASP A 167 -5.34 -7.97 7.11
C ASP A 167 -6.61 -7.22 6.68
N PRO A 168 -7.74 -7.94 6.45
CA PRO A 168 -9.00 -7.32 6.01
C PRO A 168 -9.50 -6.20 6.93
N SER A 169 -9.35 -6.35 8.25
CA SER A 169 -9.81 -5.34 9.21
C SER A 169 -8.96 -4.07 9.16
N ILE A 170 -7.65 -4.23 8.96
CA ILE A 170 -6.71 -3.12 8.74
C ILE A 170 -7.06 -2.40 7.44
N LEU A 171 -7.28 -3.14 6.34
CA LEU A 171 -7.61 -2.53 5.05
C LEU A 171 -8.89 -1.69 5.12
N ARG A 172 -9.96 -2.21 5.78
CA ARG A 172 -11.20 -1.44 6.00
C ARG A 172 -10.95 -0.14 6.78
N ALA A 173 -10.13 -0.21 7.82
CA ALA A 173 -9.78 0.97 8.61
C ALA A 173 -9.02 2.00 7.77
N LEU A 174 -8.04 1.56 6.96
CA LEU A 174 -7.28 2.44 6.07
C LEU A 174 -8.15 3.10 5.00
N VAL A 175 -9.09 2.35 4.39
CA VAL A 175 -10.08 2.90 3.44
C VAL A 175 -10.92 3.98 4.12
N LYS A 176 -11.45 3.70 5.31
CA LYS A 176 -12.25 4.67 6.07
C LYS A 176 -11.45 5.93 6.43
N THR A 177 -10.19 5.78 6.86
CA THR A 177 -9.32 6.92 7.17
C THR A 177 -9.00 7.74 5.92
N ALA A 178 -8.77 7.08 4.78
CA ALA A 178 -8.48 7.76 3.51
C ALA A 178 -9.68 8.55 2.97
N ALA A 179 -10.90 8.08 3.21
CA ALA A 179 -12.15 8.76 2.82
C ALA A 179 -12.49 9.97 3.71
N ALA A 180 -11.93 10.03 4.93
CA ALA A 180 -12.21 11.12 5.84
C ALA A 180 -11.60 12.43 5.31
N THR A 181 -12.45 13.42 5.05
CA THR A 181 -11.99 14.79 4.77
C THR A 181 -11.30 15.33 6.02
N PRO A 182 -10.12 15.97 5.91
CA PRO A 182 -9.50 16.60 7.07
C PRO A 182 -10.47 17.59 7.71
N GLU A 183 -10.79 17.40 9.00
CA GLU A 183 -11.46 18.45 9.75
C GLU A 183 -10.54 19.67 9.76
N PRO A 184 -11.06 20.90 9.48
CA PRO A 184 -10.25 22.11 9.59
C PRO A 184 -9.73 22.17 11.03
N SER A 185 -8.40 22.20 11.18
CA SER A 185 -7.75 22.35 12.47
C SER A 185 -8.28 23.65 13.11
N HIS A 186 -9.13 23.53 14.13
CA HIS A 186 -9.46 24.69 14.95
C HIS A 186 -8.19 25.07 15.71
N GLY A 187 -7.44 26.01 15.12
CA GLY A 187 -6.35 26.69 15.82
C GLY A 187 -6.91 27.38 17.06
N GLY A 188 -6.52 26.88 18.23
CA GLY A 188 -6.73 27.51 19.51
C GLY A 188 -5.60 28.48 19.83
#